data_e7f8f141f1571f30455107d916aaddc8
#
_entry.id   e7f8f141f1571f30455107d916aaddc8
#
_cell.length_a   1.000
_cell.length_b   1.000
_cell.length_c   1.000
_cell.angle_alpha   90.00
_cell.angle_beta   90.00
_cell.angle_gamma   90.00
#
_symmetry.space_group_name_H-M   'P 1'
#
loop_
_entity.id
_entity.type
_entity.pdbx_description
1 polymer ?
#
loop_
_entity_poly.entity_id
_entity_poly.type
_entity_poly.pdbx_seq_one_letter_code
_entity_poly.pdbx_strand_id
1 'polypeptide(L)'
;MSDSPAARLQVLFEGHRLTPTQRRIAHCMVRRAADVPFLSSVELAELAGVSQPSVTRFAVALGFDGYPALRKHLRDVVPAEAAAGDSLNEYQQAVEAEIANLRHLAEALADPGPVERAGRLLAASRPLPVLGLRAAASQAYGFSYFAAKVHPDVRLLDEGGTMLTDRIDAAARAGATALLCFALPRHPREVVDALAHARETGLTVVTVADSPFAPVATYSHILLPAAVGTGLAFDTACAPMLLGRVLLEAMCDGLPDAQARLEEFDAGAVARGLFVE
;
A
#
# COMPACT_ATOMS: atom_id res chain seq x y z
N MET A 1 -10.55 19.44 -0.29
CA MET A 1 -10.77 18.33 0.67
C MET A 1 -11.59 17.30 -0.06
N SER A 2 -11.05 16.11 -0.19
CA SER A 2 -11.71 15.02 -0.94
C SER A 2 -13.02 14.63 -0.27
N ASP A 3 -14.09 14.63 -1.05
CA ASP A 3 -15.46 14.36 -0.58
C ASP A 3 -15.84 12.88 -0.69
N SER A 4 -14.84 11.99 -0.85
CA SER A 4 -15.07 10.55 -1.01
C SER A 4 -15.50 9.87 0.29
N PRO A 5 -16.38 8.84 0.24
CA PRO A 5 -16.79 8.06 1.41
C PRO A 5 -15.64 7.53 2.24
N ALA A 6 -14.58 7.04 1.59
CA ALA A 6 -13.38 6.54 2.25
C ALA A 6 -12.62 7.63 2.99
N ALA A 7 -12.48 8.83 2.41
CA ALA A 7 -11.81 9.95 3.05
C ALA A 7 -12.57 10.43 4.29
N ARG A 8 -13.90 10.47 4.23
CA ARG A 8 -14.75 10.81 5.40
C ARG A 8 -14.60 9.79 6.53
N LEU A 9 -14.50 8.51 6.21
CA LEU A 9 -14.22 7.47 7.20
C LEU A 9 -12.80 7.60 7.79
N GLN A 10 -11.82 7.97 6.99
CA GLN A 10 -10.45 8.19 7.48
C GLN A 10 -10.41 9.33 8.50
N VAL A 11 -11.06 10.46 8.20
CA VAL A 11 -11.19 11.59 9.13
C VAL A 11 -11.87 11.17 10.45
N LEU A 12 -12.88 10.30 10.38
CA LEU A 12 -13.55 9.76 11.57
C LEU A 12 -12.60 8.95 12.47
N PHE A 13 -11.58 8.33 11.91
CA PHE A 13 -10.61 7.52 12.66
C PHE A 13 -9.38 8.31 13.10
N GLU A 14 -9.16 9.51 12.57
CA GLU A 14 -8.04 10.38 12.92
C GLU A 14 -8.06 10.73 14.42
N GLY A 15 -6.89 10.73 15.03
CA GLY A 15 -6.74 11.02 16.46
C GLY A 15 -7.07 9.85 17.40
N HIS A 16 -7.62 8.74 16.91
CA HIS A 16 -7.94 7.57 17.73
C HIS A 16 -6.80 6.54 17.73
N ARG A 17 -6.34 6.15 18.93
CA ARG A 17 -5.34 5.07 19.08
C ARG A 17 -6.01 3.71 18.99
N LEU A 18 -6.06 3.15 17.78
CA LEU A 18 -6.74 1.89 17.50
C LEU A 18 -5.90 0.67 17.90
N THR A 19 -6.53 -0.30 18.58
CA THR A 19 -5.96 -1.63 18.83
C THR A 19 -5.87 -2.45 17.53
N PRO A 20 -5.11 -3.57 17.48
CA PRO A 20 -5.02 -4.41 16.28
C PRO A 20 -6.37 -4.89 15.75
N THR A 21 -7.30 -5.26 16.64
CA THR A 21 -8.67 -5.67 16.27
C THR A 21 -9.46 -4.49 15.70
N GLN A 22 -9.35 -3.30 16.31
CA GLN A 22 -10.01 -2.07 15.84
C GLN A 22 -9.47 -1.61 14.50
N ARG A 23 -8.17 -1.76 14.24
CA ARG A 23 -7.57 -1.47 12.93
C ARG A 23 -8.14 -2.37 11.83
N ARG A 24 -8.36 -3.66 12.10
CA ARG A 24 -9.00 -4.56 11.11
C ARG A 24 -10.43 -4.11 10.78
N ILE A 25 -11.18 -3.64 11.78
CA ILE A 25 -12.53 -3.11 11.56
C ILE A 25 -12.44 -1.81 10.74
N ALA A 26 -11.60 -0.86 11.14
CA ALA A 26 -11.40 0.40 10.44
C ALA A 26 -10.97 0.18 8.97
N HIS A 27 -10.03 -0.73 8.73
CA HIS A 27 -9.61 -1.12 7.39
C HIS A 27 -10.75 -1.70 6.55
N CYS A 28 -11.53 -2.64 7.13
CA CYS A 28 -12.71 -3.20 6.47
C CYS A 28 -13.72 -2.09 6.11
N MET A 29 -13.95 -1.14 7.00
CA MET A 29 -14.88 -0.03 6.77
C MET A 29 -14.39 0.91 5.66
N VAL A 30 -13.11 1.27 5.63
CA VAL A 30 -12.55 2.12 4.56
C VAL A 30 -12.65 1.44 3.20
N ARG A 31 -12.32 0.15 3.14
CA ARG A 31 -12.41 -0.65 1.89
C ARG A 31 -13.83 -0.80 1.35
N ARG A 32 -14.84 -0.70 2.21
CA ARG A 32 -16.27 -0.85 1.87
C ARG A 32 -17.06 0.40 2.23
N ALA A 33 -16.46 1.56 2.10
CA ALA A 33 -16.99 2.82 2.61
C ALA A 33 -18.42 3.11 2.11
N ALA A 34 -18.76 2.75 0.89
CA ALA A 34 -20.10 2.91 0.32
C ALA A 34 -21.12 1.94 0.95
N ASP A 35 -20.71 0.72 1.33
CA ASP A 35 -21.60 -0.33 1.83
C ASP A 35 -21.79 -0.27 3.34
N VAL A 36 -20.75 0.17 4.08
CA VAL A 36 -20.71 0.15 5.55
C VAL A 36 -21.94 0.79 6.21
N PRO A 37 -22.53 1.90 5.70
CA PRO A 37 -23.74 2.48 6.28
C PRO A 37 -24.93 1.54 6.29
N PHE A 38 -24.92 0.49 5.46
CA PHE A 38 -26.00 -0.48 5.30
C PHE A 38 -25.74 -1.82 6.00
N LEU A 39 -24.46 -2.11 6.36
CA LEU A 39 -24.09 -3.35 7.04
C LEU A 39 -24.59 -3.40 8.49
N SER A 40 -24.98 -4.58 8.94
CA SER A 40 -25.20 -4.88 10.37
C SER A 40 -23.88 -5.09 11.09
N SER A 41 -23.90 -5.04 12.44
CA SER A 41 -22.70 -5.34 13.23
C SER A 41 -22.18 -6.77 13.06
N VAL A 42 -23.06 -7.70 12.69
CA VAL A 42 -22.71 -9.11 12.42
C VAL A 42 -21.99 -9.21 11.09
N GLU A 43 -22.57 -8.65 10.02
CA GLU A 43 -21.95 -8.64 8.69
C GLU A 43 -20.58 -7.94 8.69
N LEU A 44 -20.48 -6.78 9.36
CA LEU A 44 -19.19 -6.11 9.49
C LEU A 44 -18.17 -6.93 10.29
N ALA A 45 -18.61 -7.65 11.32
CA ALA A 45 -17.75 -8.53 12.11
C ALA A 45 -17.22 -9.69 11.28
N GLU A 46 -18.08 -10.33 10.49
CA GLU A 46 -17.71 -11.41 9.56
C GLU A 46 -16.69 -10.91 8.52
N LEU A 47 -16.97 -9.79 7.87
CA LEU A 47 -16.11 -9.18 6.86
C LEU A 47 -14.75 -8.74 7.42
N ALA A 48 -14.71 -8.26 8.66
CA ALA A 48 -13.47 -7.86 9.34
C ALA A 48 -12.74 -9.03 10.02
N GLY A 49 -13.31 -10.23 10.04
CA GLY A 49 -12.77 -11.41 10.72
C GLY A 49 -12.63 -11.23 12.23
N VAL A 50 -13.63 -10.59 12.87
CA VAL A 50 -13.66 -10.29 14.29
C VAL A 50 -14.98 -10.74 14.92
N SER A 51 -15.09 -10.68 16.26
CA SER A 51 -16.37 -10.94 16.93
C SER A 51 -17.29 -9.72 16.86
N GLN A 52 -18.61 -9.93 16.79
CA GLN A 52 -19.62 -8.86 16.81
C GLN A 52 -19.47 -7.92 18.02
N PRO A 53 -19.17 -8.38 19.27
CA PRO A 53 -18.89 -7.48 20.39
C PRO A 53 -17.68 -6.56 20.14
N SER A 54 -16.71 -6.97 19.31
CA SER A 54 -15.57 -6.12 18.96
C SER A 54 -15.96 -4.95 18.08
N VAL A 55 -16.94 -5.14 17.17
CA VAL A 55 -17.52 -4.07 16.37
C VAL A 55 -18.25 -3.05 17.25
N THR A 56 -19.03 -3.52 18.23
CA THR A 56 -19.71 -2.62 19.19
C THR A 56 -18.71 -1.82 20.03
N ARG A 57 -17.66 -2.48 20.56
CA ARG A 57 -16.60 -1.80 21.31
C ARG A 57 -15.80 -0.80 20.45
N PHE A 58 -15.62 -1.11 19.17
CA PHE A 58 -15.00 -0.19 18.24
C PHE A 58 -15.82 1.10 18.07
N ALA A 59 -17.14 1.00 17.88
CA ALA A 59 -18.02 2.15 17.80
C ALA A 59 -17.97 3.02 19.09
N VAL A 60 -17.94 2.36 20.25
CA VAL A 60 -17.80 3.06 21.55
C VAL A 60 -16.44 3.76 21.66
N ALA A 61 -15.35 3.14 21.18
CA ALA A 61 -14.02 3.75 21.18
C ALA A 61 -13.91 4.98 20.26
N LEU A 62 -14.79 5.08 19.26
CA LEU A 62 -14.93 6.26 18.40
C LEU A 62 -15.90 7.33 18.97
N GLY A 63 -16.44 7.13 20.18
CA GLY A 63 -17.33 8.07 20.87
C GLY A 63 -18.82 7.90 20.56
N PHE A 64 -19.25 6.80 19.96
CA PHE A 64 -20.66 6.51 19.66
C PHE A 64 -21.28 5.57 20.70
N ASP A 65 -22.59 5.69 20.93
CA ASP A 65 -23.38 4.79 21.81
C ASP A 65 -23.60 3.40 21.13
N GLY A 66 -22.49 2.75 20.71
CA GLY A 66 -22.51 1.46 20.04
C GLY A 66 -22.67 1.57 18.52
N TYR A 67 -22.66 0.40 17.87
CA TYR A 67 -22.67 0.31 16.42
C TYR A 67 -23.92 0.91 15.73
N PRO A 68 -25.14 0.82 16.27
CA PRO A 68 -26.31 1.46 15.67
C PRO A 68 -26.16 2.98 15.54
N ALA A 69 -25.57 3.65 16.55
CA ALA A 69 -25.33 5.10 16.52
C ALA A 69 -24.24 5.45 15.49
N LEU A 70 -23.15 4.70 15.44
CA LEU A 70 -22.12 4.83 14.41
C LEU A 70 -22.71 4.65 13.01
N ARG A 71 -23.50 3.60 12.79
CA ARG A 71 -24.13 3.32 11.48
C ARG A 71 -25.09 4.43 11.05
N LYS A 72 -25.85 5.02 11.99
CA LYS A 72 -26.71 6.18 11.70
C LYS A 72 -25.86 7.36 11.24
N HIS A 73 -24.81 7.70 11.99
CA HIS A 73 -23.88 8.77 11.63
C HIS A 73 -23.27 8.56 10.24
N LEU A 74 -22.88 7.32 9.91
CA LEU A 74 -22.33 6.99 8.60
C LEU A 74 -23.31 7.20 7.45
N ARG A 75 -24.61 6.95 7.65
CA ARG A 75 -25.65 7.25 6.65
C ARG A 75 -25.82 8.74 6.40
N ASP A 76 -25.59 9.56 7.42
CA ASP A 76 -25.70 11.02 7.33
C ASP A 76 -24.46 11.63 6.66
N VAL A 77 -23.28 11.03 6.88
CA VAL A 77 -21.99 11.54 6.41
C VAL A 77 -21.56 10.93 5.08
N VAL A 78 -22.00 9.70 4.77
CA VAL A 78 -21.74 8.97 3.52
C VAL A 78 -23.07 8.85 2.77
N PRO A 79 -23.46 9.83 1.94
CA PRO A 79 -24.65 9.70 1.12
C PRO A 79 -24.54 8.46 0.23
N ALA A 80 -25.62 7.70 0.12
CA ALA A 80 -25.72 6.71 -0.94
C ALA A 80 -25.64 7.47 -2.27
N GLU A 81 -24.54 7.35 -2.99
CA GLU A 81 -24.55 7.75 -4.39
C GLU A 81 -25.62 6.91 -5.08
N ALA A 82 -26.69 7.59 -5.46
CA ALA A 82 -27.81 6.97 -6.14
C ALA A 82 -27.30 6.25 -7.37
N ALA A 83 -27.49 4.94 -7.41
CA ALA A 83 -27.41 4.14 -8.62
C ALA A 83 -28.46 4.67 -9.61
N ALA A 84 -28.08 5.63 -10.43
CA ALA A 84 -28.88 6.14 -11.52
C ALA A 84 -28.09 6.01 -12.81
N GLY A 85 -28.53 5.11 -13.65
CA GLY A 85 -28.11 4.97 -15.04
C GLY A 85 -27.29 3.72 -15.31
N ASP A 86 -27.63 3.04 -16.39
CA ASP A 86 -27.07 1.83 -17.03
C ASP A 86 -26.20 0.97 -16.10
N SER A 87 -26.74 -0.16 -15.67
CA SER A 87 -26.05 -1.06 -14.76
C SER A 87 -24.74 -1.54 -15.40
N LEU A 88 -23.63 -0.93 -14.96
CA LEU A 88 -22.30 -1.36 -15.35
C LEU A 88 -22.14 -2.85 -15.04
N ASN A 89 -21.59 -3.60 -15.97
CA ASN A 89 -21.24 -4.98 -15.69
C ASN A 89 -20.08 -5.06 -14.68
N GLU A 90 -19.84 -6.25 -14.12
CA GLU A 90 -18.81 -6.46 -13.08
C GLU A 90 -17.42 -6.01 -13.50
N TYR A 91 -17.04 -6.12 -14.77
CA TYR A 91 -15.74 -5.68 -15.29
C TYR A 91 -15.65 -4.16 -15.35
N GLN A 92 -16.71 -3.49 -15.76
CA GLN A 92 -16.77 -2.04 -15.76
C GLN A 92 -16.74 -1.49 -14.32
N GLN A 93 -17.46 -2.12 -13.38
CA GLN A 93 -17.41 -1.75 -11.97
C GLN A 93 -16.01 -1.90 -11.39
N ALA A 94 -15.26 -2.95 -11.77
CA ALA A 94 -13.87 -3.12 -11.35
C ALA A 94 -12.96 -2.01 -11.90
N VAL A 95 -13.17 -1.57 -13.15
CA VAL A 95 -12.43 -0.44 -13.74
C VAL A 95 -12.76 0.86 -13.02
N GLU A 96 -14.05 1.13 -12.74
CA GLU A 96 -14.45 2.35 -12.00
C GLU A 96 -13.86 2.36 -10.58
N ALA A 97 -13.80 1.21 -9.91
CA ALA A 97 -13.15 1.09 -8.61
C ALA A 97 -11.65 1.43 -8.68
N GLU A 98 -10.94 1.00 -9.73
CA GLU A 98 -9.53 1.38 -9.92
C GLU A 98 -9.36 2.86 -10.27
N ILE A 99 -10.26 3.45 -11.06
CA ILE A 99 -10.27 4.89 -11.30
C ILE A 99 -10.43 5.66 -9.99
N ALA A 100 -11.29 5.22 -9.09
CA ALA A 100 -11.44 5.80 -7.76
C ALA A 100 -10.16 5.65 -6.93
N ASN A 101 -9.51 4.49 -6.92
CA ASN A 101 -8.24 4.24 -6.25
C ASN A 101 -7.12 5.17 -6.78
N LEU A 102 -7.07 5.39 -8.10
CA LEU A 102 -6.10 6.30 -8.72
C LEU A 102 -6.38 7.78 -8.37
N ARG A 103 -7.64 8.19 -8.24
CA ARG A 103 -7.99 9.53 -7.78
C ARG A 103 -7.54 9.75 -6.32
N HIS A 104 -7.78 8.78 -5.43
CA HIS A 104 -7.30 8.85 -4.05
C HIS A 104 -5.77 8.90 -3.98
N LEU A 105 -5.07 8.16 -4.85
CA LEU A 105 -3.62 8.26 -4.95
C LEU A 105 -3.18 9.65 -5.39
N ALA A 106 -3.84 10.23 -6.40
CA ALA A 106 -3.52 11.59 -6.87
C ALA A 106 -3.73 12.64 -5.76
N GLU A 107 -4.78 12.50 -4.94
CA GLU A 107 -5.03 13.36 -3.79
C GLU A 107 -3.94 13.20 -2.71
N ALA A 108 -3.53 11.96 -2.41
CA ALA A 108 -2.46 11.69 -1.46
C ALA A 108 -1.10 12.25 -1.92
N LEU A 109 -0.86 12.29 -3.23
CA LEU A 109 0.34 12.86 -3.83
C LEU A 109 0.30 14.40 -3.96
N ALA A 110 -0.78 15.08 -3.53
CA ALA A 110 -0.81 16.53 -3.42
C ALA A 110 0.25 17.07 -2.43
N ASP A 111 0.63 16.26 -1.42
CA ASP A 111 1.87 16.44 -0.65
C ASP A 111 2.93 15.46 -1.16
N PRO A 112 3.91 15.89 -1.96
CA PRO A 112 4.95 15.03 -2.50
C PRO A 112 6.01 14.65 -1.45
N GLY A 113 6.05 15.34 -0.32
CA GLY A 113 7.10 15.20 0.69
C GLY A 113 7.37 13.76 1.17
N PRO A 114 6.37 12.92 1.45
CA PRO A 114 6.59 11.53 1.84
C PRO A 114 7.28 10.70 0.74
N VAL A 115 6.86 10.87 -0.53
CA VAL A 115 7.43 10.14 -1.68
C VAL A 115 8.85 10.60 -1.97
N GLU A 116 9.09 11.91 -1.96
CA GLU A 116 10.44 12.48 -2.15
C GLU A 116 11.43 12.02 -1.07
N ARG A 117 11.00 12.00 0.21
CA ARG A 117 11.83 11.46 1.29
C ARG A 117 12.13 9.99 1.10
N ALA A 118 11.13 9.20 0.73
CA ALA A 118 11.30 7.79 0.42
C ALA A 118 12.27 7.60 -0.75
N GLY A 119 12.09 8.32 -1.86
CA GLY A 119 12.97 8.27 -3.03
C GLY A 119 14.43 8.53 -2.68
N ARG A 120 14.70 9.59 -1.91
CA ARG A 120 16.07 9.90 -1.46
C ARG A 120 16.70 8.80 -0.60
N LEU A 121 15.92 8.21 0.32
CA LEU A 121 16.40 7.13 1.19
C LEU A 121 16.73 5.87 0.38
N LEU A 122 15.86 5.51 -0.58
CA LEU A 122 16.06 4.36 -1.43
C LEU A 122 17.22 4.55 -2.40
N ALA A 123 17.38 5.74 -2.98
CA ALA A 123 18.50 6.10 -3.84
C ALA A 123 19.87 6.00 -3.13
N ALA A 124 19.91 6.32 -1.84
CA ALA A 124 21.13 6.28 -1.04
C ALA A 124 21.50 4.88 -0.53
N SER A 125 20.58 3.93 -0.48
CA SER A 125 20.81 2.58 0.06
C SER A 125 21.55 1.68 -0.93
N ARG A 126 22.75 1.25 -0.57
CA ARG A 126 23.58 0.37 -1.42
C ARG A 126 24.10 -0.81 -0.61
N PRO A 127 23.53 -1.99 -0.80
CA PRO A 127 22.45 -2.39 -1.73
C PRO A 127 21.08 -1.82 -1.35
N LEU A 128 20.14 -1.89 -2.31
CA LEU A 128 18.72 -1.61 -2.09
C LEU A 128 17.93 -2.92 -2.06
N PRO A 129 17.60 -3.48 -0.90
CA PRO A 129 16.68 -4.61 -0.79
C PRO A 129 15.24 -4.16 -1.07
N VAL A 130 14.54 -4.92 -1.92
CA VAL A 130 13.14 -4.70 -2.31
C VAL A 130 12.35 -5.96 -1.99
N LEU A 131 11.49 -5.88 -0.98
CA LEU A 131 10.71 -6.99 -0.45
C LEU A 131 9.30 -6.99 -1.01
N GLY A 132 8.84 -8.15 -1.46
CA GLY A 132 7.43 -8.39 -1.77
C GLY A 132 7.17 -9.87 -1.88
N LEU A 133 6.28 -10.41 -1.05
CA LEU A 133 5.96 -11.84 -1.03
C LEU A 133 4.59 -12.10 -1.62
N ARG A 134 4.41 -13.31 -2.19
CA ARG A 134 3.14 -13.79 -2.76
C ARG A 134 2.61 -12.81 -3.83
N ALA A 135 1.37 -12.31 -3.69
CA ALA A 135 0.79 -11.37 -4.66
C ALA A 135 1.59 -10.08 -4.82
N ALA A 136 2.25 -9.61 -3.76
CA ALA A 136 3.09 -8.42 -3.80
C ALA A 136 4.46 -8.66 -4.48
N ALA A 137 4.87 -9.91 -4.72
CA ALA A 137 6.11 -10.23 -5.41
C ALA A 137 6.14 -9.62 -6.82
N SER A 138 5.01 -9.57 -7.51
CA SER A 138 4.90 -8.95 -8.84
C SER A 138 5.23 -7.45 -8.82
N GLN A 139 4.82 -6.75 -7.75
CA GLN A 139 5.11 -5.32 -7.57
C GLN A 139 6.59 -5.09 -7.26
N ALA A 140 7.15 -5.89 -6.35
CA ALA A 140 8.56 -5.85 -5.99
C ALA A 140 9.46 -6.17 -7.20
N TYR A 141 9.12 -7.20 -7.97
CA TYR A 141 9.82 -7.54 -9.21
C TYR A 141 9.76 -6.42 -10.23
N GLY A 142 8.54 -5.90 -10.51
CA GLY A 142 8.34 -4.83 -11.47
C GLY A 142 9.06 -3.54 -11.09
N PHE A 143 9.12 -3.20 -9.79
CA PHE A 143 9.92 -2.08 -9.29
C PHE A 143 11.42 -2.37 -9.49
N SER A 144 11.91 -3.53 -9.04
CA SER A 144 13.31 -3.91 -9.10
C SER A 144 13.86 -3.92 -10.53
N TYR A 145 13.06 -4.37 -11.50
CA TYR A 145 13.43 -4.38 -12.91
C TYR A 145 13.79 -2.98 -13.43
N PHE A 146 12.98 -1.96 -13.09
CA PHE A 146 13.24 -0.59 -13.51
C PHE A 146 14.31 0.09 -12.65
N ALA A 147 14.30 -0.16 -11.35
CA ALA A 147 15.30 0.37 -10.44
C ALA A 147 16.72 -0.07 -10.82
N ALA A 148 16.90 -1.31 -11.28
CA ALA A 148 18.21 -1.84 -11.71
C ALA A 148 18.81 -1.12 -12.93
N LYS A 149 18.00 -0.36 -13.68
CA LYS A 149 18.52 0.46 -14.79
C LYS A 149 19.26 1.70 -14.31
N VAL A 150 18.91 2.23 -13.14
CA VAL A 150 19.43 3.47 -12.59
C VAL A 150 20.23 3.28 -11.29
N HIS A 151 19.90 2.25 -10.51
CA HIS A 151 20.52 1.97 -9.23
C HIS A 151 21.57 0.83 -9.36
N PRO A 152 22.78 0.95 -8.77
CA PRO A 152 23.88 0.03 -9.00
C PRO A 152 23.72 -1.36 -8.38
N ASP A 153 22.94 -1.51 -7.29
CA ASP A 153 22.76 -2.80 -6.59
C ASP A 153 21.35 -2.88 -6.00
N VAL A 154 20.42 -3.46 -6.77
CA VAL A 154 19.04 -3.75 -6.34
C VAL A 154 18.93 -5.24 -6.03
N ARG A 155 18.43 -5.59 -4.84
CA ARG A 155 18.28 -6.98 -4.39
C ARG A 155 16.83 -7.30 -4.14
N LEU A 156 16.23 -8.05 -5.06
CA LEU A 156 14.85 -8.54 -4.94
C LEU A 156 14.76 -9.62 -3.85
N LEU A 157 13.80 -9.46 -2.94
CA LEU A 157 13.45 -10.38 -1.86
C LEU A 157 11.98 -10.83 -2.06
N ASP A 158 11.78 -11.81 -2.94
CA ASP A 158 10.45 -12.30 -3.36
C ASP A 158 10.12 -13.71 -2.85
N GLU A 159 11.06 -14.33 -2.14
CA GLU A 159 10.91 -15.63 -1.50
C GLU A 159 10.88 -15.51 0.01
N GLY A 160 9.90 -16.16 0.64
CA GLY A 160 9.76 -16.26 2.10
C GLY A 160 10.63 -17.36 2.71
N GLY A 161 10.30 -17.71 3.95
CA GLY A 161 10.99 -18.75 4.72
C GLY A 161 12.21 -18.22 5.49
N THR A 162 12.97 -19.15 6.06
CA THR A 162 14.11 -18.81 6.94
C THR A 162 15.20 -18.01 6.27
N MET A 163 15.39 -18.21 4.96
CA MET A 163 16.38 -17.48 4.16
C MET A 163 16.09 -15.98 4.01
N LEU A 164 14.86 -15.53 4.23
CA LEU A 164 14.49 -14.12 4.09
C LEU A 164 15.24 -13.25 5.09
N THR A 165 15.29 -13.66 6.35
CA THR A 165 16.03 -12.99 7.42
C THR A 165 17.52 -12.93 7.10
N ASP A 166 18.13 -14.05 6.65
CA ASP A 166 19.55 -14.10 6.28
C ASP A 166 19.87 -13.14 5.12
N ARG A 167 18.95 -13.00 4.15
CA ARG A 167 19.09 -12.06 3.01
C ARG A 167 19.00 -10.60 3.46
N ILE A 168 18.13 -10.28 4.42
CA ILE A 168 18.04 -8.94 5.02
C ILE A 168 19.34 -8.62 5.76
N ASP A 169 19.84 -9.55 6.59
CA ASP A 169 21.11 -9.40 7.29
C ASP A 169 22.28 -9.24 6.33
N ALA A 170 22.32 -10.02 5.27
CA ALA A 170 23.36 -9.89 4.24
C ALA A 170 23.32 -8.54 3.55
N ALA A 171 22.13 -7.98 3.29
CA ALA A 171 21.98 -6.65 2.72
C ALA A 171 22.45 -5.57 3.72
N ALA A 172 22.07 -5.66 4.99
CA ALA A 172 22.50 -4.74 6.03
C ALA A 172 24.03 -4.75 6.21
N ARG A 173 24.64 -5.94 6.30
CA ARG A 173 26.11 -6.08 6.38
C ARG A 173 26.85 -5.55 5.13
N ALA A 174 26.20 -5.59 3.98
CA ALA A 174 26.74 -5.04 2.73
C ALA A 174 26.61 -3.52 2.62
N GLY A 175 25.97 -2.86 3.60
CA GLY A 175 25.84 -1.40 3.65
C GLY A 175 24.45 -0.86 3.30
N ALA A 176 23.42 -1.73 3.17
CA ALA A 176 22.05 -1.25 3.02
C ALA A 176 21.67 -0.33 4.18
N THR A 177 21.00 0.79 3.87
CA THR A 177 20.50 1.74 4.86
C THR A 177 18.97 1.82 4.85
N ALA A 178 18.34 1.37 3.77
CA ALA A 178 16.89 1.32 3.63
C ALA A 178 16.44 0.01 2.99
N LEU A 179 15.18 -0.35 3.23
CA LEU A 179 14.46 -1.46 2.61
C LEU A 179 13.14 -0.93 2.08
N LEU A 180 12.81 -1.25 0.83
CA LEU A 180 11.48 -1.04 0.27
C LEU A 180 10.65 -2.32 0.41
N CYS A 181 9.43 -2.21 0.90
CA CYS A 181 8.49 -3.32 0.98
C CYS A 181 7.18 -3.00 0.25
N PHE A 182 6.73 -3.93 -0.58
CA PHE A 182 5.36 -3.99 -1.07
C PHE A 182 4.58 -5.01 -0.22
N ALA A 183 3.56 -4.54 0.49
CA ALA A 183 2.75 -5.36 1.40
C ALA A 183 1.27 -5.24 1.00
N LEU A 184 0.84 -6.07 0.03
CA LEU A 184 -0.43 -5.99 -0.68
C LEU A 184 -0.99 -7.37 -1.02
N PRO A 185 -2.29 -7.55 -1.13
CA PRO A 185 -3.35 -6.85 -0.39
C PRO A 185 -3.54 -7.50 0.99
N ARG A 186 -2.91 -8.65 1.18
CA ARG A 186 -2.87 -9.38 2.45
C ARG A 186 -1.47 -9.33 3.01
N HIS A 187 -1.36 -9.33 4.33
CA HIS A 187 -0.10 -9.16 5.04
C HIS A 187 0.35 -10.52 5.62
N PRO A 188 1.16 -11.33 4.90
CA PRO A 188 1.71 -12.56 5.45
C PRO A 188 2.49 -12.27 6.74
N ARG A 189 2.41 -13.18 7.72
CA ARG A 189 3.18 -13.06 8.97
C ARG A 189 4.68 -12.84 8.68
N GLU A 190 5.20 -13.59 7.71
CA GLU A 190 6.61 -13.49 7.29
C GLU A 190 7.03 -12.07 6.86
N VAL A 191 6.13 -11.31 6.22
CA VAL A 191 6.42 -9.91 5.87
C VAL A 191 6.48 -9.05 7.12
N VAL A 192 5.54 -9.22 8.05
CA VAL A 192 5.49 -8.46 9.31
C VAL A 192 6.76 -8.73 10.14
N ASP A 193 7.13 -10.02 10.27
CA ASP A 193 8.32 -10.45 11.00
C ASP A 193 9.61 -9.92 10.32
N ALA A 194 9.67 -9.96 8.98
CA ALA A 194 10.79 -9.43 8.20
C ALA A 194 10.97 -7.91 8.38
N LEU A 195 9.87 -7.15 8.42
CA LEU A 195 9.95 -5.70 8.66
C LEU A 195 10.37 -5.37 10.09
N ALA A 196 9.90 -6.14 11.09
CA ALA A 196 10.38 -6.01 12.47
C ALA A 196 11.89 -6.24 12.54
N HIS A 197 12.38 -7.34 11.93
CA HIS A 197 13.79 -7.68 11.87
C HIS A 197 14.62 -6.62 11.12
N ALA A 198 14.14 -6.12 9.97
CA ALA A 198 14.81 -5.07 9.21
C ALA A 198 15.02 -3.80 10.05
N ARG A 199 14.07 -3.45 10.91
CA ARG A 199 14.24 -2.33 11.85
C ARG A 199 15.26 -2.61 12.94
N GLU A 200 15.26 -3.83 13.48
CA GLU A 200 16.24 -4.25 14.50
C GLU A 200 17.68 -4.23 13.95
N THR A 201 17.86 -4.53 12.67
CA THR A 201 19.15 -4.42 11.97
C THR A 201 19.52 -3.00 11.54
N GLY A 202 18.68 -2.01 11.86
CA GLY A 202 18.93 -0.58 11.63
C GLY A 202 18.53 -0.08 10.25
N LEU A 203 17.79 -0.86 9.46
CA LEU A 203 17.30 -0.41 8.16
C LEU A 203 16.10 0.55 8.29
N THR A 204 16.12 1.61 7.50
CA THR A 204 14.94 2.47 7.33
C THR A 204 13.94 1.77 6.43
N VAL A 205 12.77 1.44 6.97
CA VAL A 205 11.72 0.71 6.24
C VAL A 205 10.77 1.68 5.55
N VAL A 206 10.70 1.60 4.22
CA VAL A 206 9.71 2.26 3.37
C VAL A 206 8.71 1.19 2.92
N THR A 207 7.42 1.42 3.13
CA THR A 207 6.39 0.42 2.78
C THR A 207 5.32 1.03 1.90
N VAL A 208 5.02 0.37 0.79
CA VAL A 208 3.79 0.57 0.00
C VAL A 208 2.77 -0.46 0.49
N ALA A 209 1.64 0.01 1.02
CA ALA A 209 0.58 -0.85 1.55
C ALA A 209 -0.79 -0.41 1.02
N ASP A 210 -1.77 -1.29 1.10
CA ASP A 210 -3.14 -1.04 0.63
C ASP A 210 -3.93 -0.05 1.50
N SER A 211 -3.44 0.23 2.72
CA SER A 211 -4.13 1.07 3.68
C SER A 211 -3.16 1.69 4.70
N PRO A 212 -3.43 2.90 5.20
CA PRO A 212 -2.67 3.50 6.31
C PRO A 212 -2.81 2.71 7.62
N PHE A 213 -3.82 1.83 7.73
CA PHE A 213 -4.07 0.98 8.90
C PHE A 213 -3.53 -0.43 8.76
N ALA A 214 -2.77 -0.71 7.71
CA ALA A 214 -2.16 -2.02 7.48
C ALA A 214 -1.31 -2.47 8.69
N PRO A 215 -1.29 -3.78 9.03
CA PRO A 215 -0.48 -4.30 10.13
C PRO A 215 1.00 -3.91 10.03
N VAL A 216 1.51 -3.73 8.82
CA VAL A 216 2.90 -3.33 8.54
C VAL A 216 3.19 -1.86 8.88
N ALA A 217 2.17 -1.02 9.08
CA ALA A 217 2.34 0.41 9.40
C ALA A 217 3.19 0.64 10.66
N THR A 218 3.06 -0.23 11.67
CA THR A 218 3.83 -0.14 12.93
C THR A 218 5.34 -0.30 12.71
N TYR A 219 5.72 -1.03 11.66
CA TYR A 219 7.12 -1.31 11.32
C TYR A 219 7.68 -0.40 10.23
N SER A 220 6.85 0.44 9.63
CA SER A 220 7.25 1.35 8.57
C SER A 220 7.73 2.69 9.14
N HIS A 221 8.86 3.19 8.65
CA HIS A 221 9.33 4.55 8.93
C HIS A 221 8.63 5.55 7.99
N ILE A 222 8.43 5.12 6.74
CA ILE A 222 7.57 5.82 5.76
C ILE A 222 6.57 4.81 5.23
N LEU A 223 5.29 5.10 5.43
CA LEU A 223 4.19 4.32 4.87
C LEU A 223 3.56 5.12 3.74
N LEU A 224 3.47 4.52 2.58
CA LEU A 224 2.87 5.08 1.37
C LEU A 224 1.61 4.25 1.04
N PRO A 225 0.42 4.72 1.41
CA PRO A 225 -0.80 3.99 1.17
C PRO A 225 -1.24 4.10 -0.29
N ALA A 226 -1.62 2.96 -0.89
CA ALA A 226 -2.19 2.87 -2.23
C ALA A 226 -3.22 1.74 -2.27
N ALA A 227 -4.47 2.09 -2.43
CA ALA A 227 -5.58 1.14 -2.37
C ALA A 227 -5.54 0.13 -3.51
N VAL A 228 -6.05 -1.08 -3.23
CA VAL A 228 -6.22 -2.17 -4.21
C VAL A 228 -7.70 -2.37 -4.54
N GLY A 229 -8.01 -2.74 -5.76
CA GLY A 229 -9.36 -3.11 -6.16
C GLY A 229 -9.68 -4.55 -5.75
N THR A 230 -10.88 -4.76 -5.21
CA THR A 230 -11.34 -6.06 -4.69
C THR A 230 -12.64 -6.51 -5.30
N GLY A 231 -13.06 -5.89 -6.40
CA GLY A 231 -14.32 -6.19 -7.08
C GLY A 231 -14.29 -7.47 -7.94
N LEU A 232 -13.11 -8.01 -8.21
CA LEU A 232 -12.92 -9.25 -8.98
C LEU A 232 -12.49 -10.41 -8.07
N ALA A 233 -12.47 -11.63 -8.61
CA ALA A 233 -11.98 -12.81 -7.91
C ALA A 233 -10.50 -12.69 -7.50
N PHE A 234 -9.72 -11.92 -8.26
CA PHE A 234 -8.34 -11.56 -7.94
C PHE A 234 -8.24 -10.06 -7.75
N ASP A 235 -7.56 -9.66 -6.67
CA ASP A 235 -7.34 -8.24 -6.36
C ASP A 235 -6.51 -7.57 -7.47
N THR A 236 -6.84 -6.32 -7.79
CA THR A 236 -6.11 -5.49 -8.75
C THR A 236 -5.22 -4.49 -8.01
N ALA A 237 -4.11 -4.06 -8.60
CA ALA A 237 -3.11 -3.25 -7.93
C ALA A 237 -2.61 -2.08 -8.82
N CYS A 238 -3.53 -1.37 -9.51
CA CYS A 238 -3.17 -0.27 -10.41
C CYS A 238 -2.54 0.89 -9.64
N ALA A 239 -3.15 1.33 -8.54
CA ALA A 239 -2.62 2.43 -7.74
C ALA A 239 -1.28 2.08 -7.07
N PRO A 240 -1.06 0.92 -6.44
CA PRO A 240 0.26 0.49 -5.96
C PRO A 240 1.32 0.41 -7.05
N MET A 241 0.97 -0.08 -8.23
CA MET A 241 1.88 -0.14 -9.37
C MET A 241 2.31 1.26 -9.81
N LEU A 242 1.36 2.19 -9.97
CA LEU A 242 1.65 3.57 -10.34
C LEU A 242 2.48 4.26 -9.27
N LEU A 243 2.15 4.09 -7.98
CA LEU A 243 2.94 4.64 -6.88
C LEU A 243 4.38 4.13 -6.91
N GLY A 244 4.60 2.85 -7.24
CA GLY A 244 5.94 2.31 -7.46
C GLY A 244 6.70 3.04 -8.58
N ARG A 245 6.03 3.50 -9.66
CA ARG A 245 6.66 4.31 -10.73
C ARG A 245 6.97 5.73 -10.28
N VAL A 246 6.04 6.36 -9.54
CA VAL A 246 6.25 7.69 -8.94
C VAL A 246 7.44 7.65 -7.96
N LEU A 247 7.56 6.57 -7.19
CA LEU A 247 8.69 6.38 -6.27
C LEU A 247 10.01 6.17 -7.01
N LEU A 248 10.02 5.50 -8.17
CA LEU A 248 11.19 5.38 -9.05
C LEU A 248 11.63 6.75 -9.58
N GLU A 249 10.69 7.59 -9.99
CA GLU A 249 10.98 8.97 -10.42
C GLU A 249 11.66 9.76 -9.29
N ALA A 250 11.05 9.76 -8.10
CA ALA A 250 11.63 10.40 -6.92
C ALA A 250 13.01 9.82 -6.52
N MET A 251 13.29 8.54 -6.85
CA MET A 251 14.62 7.93 -6.69
C MET A 251 15.61 8.49 -7.71
N CYS A 252 15.19 8.68 -8.97
CA CYS A 252 16.05 9.22 -10.03
C CYS A 252 16.54 10.63 -9.68
N ASP A 253 15.70 11.47 -9.05
CA ASP A 253 16.09 12.79 -8.56
C ASP A 253 17.23 12.75 -7.52
N GLY A 254 17.34 11.64 -6.78
CA GLY A 254 18.39 11.38 -5.80
C GLY A 254 19.66 10.69 -6.36
N LEU A 255 19.67 10.33 -7.65
CA LEU A 255 20.77 9.60 -8.30
C LEU A 255 21.44 10.48 -9.38
N PRO A 256 22.64 11.02 -9.15
CA PRO A 256 23.30 11.94 -10.06
C PRO A 256 23.48 11.40 -11.49
N ASP A 257 23.67 10.08 -11.62
CA ASP A 257 23.96 9.41 -12.88
C ASP A 257 22.72 8.70 -13.48
N ALA A 258 21.51 8.93 -12.98
CA ALA A 258 20.32 8.21 -13.41
C ALA A 258 20.08 8.35 -14.91
N GLN A 259 20.15 9.58 -15.43
CA GLN A 259 19.94 9.85 -16.85
C GLN A 259 21.01 9.16 -17.72
N ALA A 260 22.29 9.27 -17.35
CA ALA A 260 23.36 8.63 -18.10
C ALA A 260 23.24 7.10 -18.12
N ARG A 261 22.80 6.49 -17.02
CA ARG A 261 22.55 5.03 -16.95
C ARG A 261 21.37 4.60 -17.81
N LEU A 262 20.30 5.40 -17.90
CA LEU A 262 19.18 5.13 -18.79
C LEU A 262 19.62 5.20 -20.27
N GLU A 263 20.39 6.21 -20.64
CA GLU A 263 20.94 6.36 -21.99
C GLU A 263 21.88 5.18 -22.35
N GLU A 264 22.72 4.74 -21.40
CA GLU A 264 23.58 3.58 -21.59
C GLU A 264 22.77 2.29 -21.77
N PHE A 265 21.69 2.12 -20.98
CA PHE A 265 20.77 0.99 -21.11
C PHE A 265 20.12 0.98 -22.51
N ASP A 266 19.60 2.13 -22.97
CA ASP A 266 18.91 2.24 -24.26
C ASP A 266 19.90 1.99 -25.41
N ALA A 267 21.10 2.57 -25.38
CA ALA A 267 22.15 2.32 -26.36
C ALA A 267 22.54 0.82 -26.39
N GLY A 268 22.67 0.18 -25.23
CA GLY A 268 22.93 -1.24 -25.12
C GLY A 268 21.77 -2.11 -25.63
N ALA A 269 20.53 -1.69 -25.45
CA ALA A 269 19.35 -2.37 -25.97
C ALA A 269 19.31 -2.34 -27.50
N VAL A 270 19.57 -1.18 -28.09
CA VAL A 270 19.65 -0.99 -29.55
C VAL A 270 20.79 -1.85 -30.12
N ALA A 271 22.00 -1.78 -29.54
CA ALA A 271 23.15 -2.54 -30.00
C ALA A 271 22.95 -4.07 -30.00
N ARG A 272 22.09 -4.56 -29.09
CA ARG A 272 21.73 -5.99 -28.97
C ARG A 272 20.47 -6.39 -29.73
N GLY A 273 19.79 -5.43 -30.37
CA GLY A 273 18.52 -5.69 -31.05
C GLY A 273 17.44 -6.27 -30.12
N LEU A 274 17.35 -5.75 -28.89
CA LEU A 274 16.43 -6.31 -27.88
C LEU A 274 14.96 -6.02 -28.17
N PHE A 275 14.67 -4.97 -28.92
CA PHE A 275 13.31 -4.58 -29.26
C PHE A 275 13.13 -4.60 -30.78
N VAL A 276 11.96 -5.02 -31.21
CA VAL A 276 11.52 -4.97 -32.61
C VAL A 276 10.68 -3.71 -32.72
N GLU A 277 11.07 -2.80 -33.64
CA GLU A 277 10.32 -1.58 -33.98
C GLU A 277 9.26 -1.85 -35.04
#